data_223449271fc0450cc01f026bdd287a4d
#
_entry.id   223449271fc0450cc01f026bdd287a4d
#
_cell.length_a   1.000
_cell.length_b   1.000
_cell.length_c   1.000
_cell.angle_alpha   90.00
_cell.angle_beta   90.00
_cell.angle_gamma   90.00
#
_symmetry.space_group_name_H-M   'P 1'
#
loop_
_entity.id
_entity.type
_entity.pdbx_description
1 polymer ?
#
loop_
_entity_poly.entity_id
_entity_poly.type
_entity_poly.pdbx_seq_one_letter_code
_entity_poly.pdbx_strand_id
1 'polypeptide(L)'
;GPGSGKMATCLSQLYHEHKRGVRAGYAKFETFPIWNLPLDHPVNLAYEAATADLNDVNMIDSFHLSAYGVETVNYNRDIEIFPVLREMFRQIYGESPYQSPTDMGVNMAGYCIVDDEVCREASRQEIIRRYYESLIRRADQSASADELFKIEFLMQQLGITPRSRRCAAAACDAAAARGVSCAAIELSDDGSIVLGKTSDLLGPCAAVILNALKELAGIDHELPLISPSALEPIQKLKTMYFGSRNPRLHTDETLIALSISASTNPAAQKALDAMPKLRDCQLHCSNRLSKVDLVTLRKLGLQVTMEPVHER
;
A
#
# COMPACT_ATOMS: atom_id res chain seq x y z
N GLY A 1 -17.28 11.04 2.72
CA GLY A 1 -16.98 10.78 1.33
C GLY A 1 -17.44 11.93 0.42
N PRO A 2 -17.15 11.93 -0.90
CA PRO A 2 -17.69 12.86 -1.86
C PRO A 2 -19.22 12.93 -1.76
N GLY A 3 -19.81 14.13 -1.92
CA GLY A 3 -21.27 14.30 -1.85
C GLY A 3 -21.89 14.29 -0.44
N SER A 4 -21.09 14.19 0.62
CA SER A 4 -21.59 14.14 2.02
C SER A 4 -22.07 15.49 2.57
N GLY A 5 -22.04 16.56 1.78
CA GLY A 5 -22.47 17.90 2.19
C GLY A 5 -21.51 18.67 3.10
N LYS A 6 -20.30 18.17 3.35
CA LYS A 6 -19.31 18.82 4.23
C LYS A 6 -19.06 20.28 3.88
N MET A 7 -18.82 20.57 2.60
CA MET A 7 -18.55 21.92 2.12
C MET A 7 -19.75 22.85 2.38
N ALA A 8 -20.97 22.40 2.07
CA ALA A 8 -22.17 23.18 2.32
C ALA A 8 -22.38 23.48 3.80
N THR A 9 -22.12 22.50 4.68
CA THR A 9 -22.19 22.68 6.14
C THR A 9 -21.16 23.70 6.63
N CYS A 10 -19.91 23.63 6.17
CA CYS A 10 -18.86 24.56 6.55
C CYS A 10 -19.17 26.00 6.07
N LEU A 11 -19.62 26.15 4.83
CA LEU A 11 -19.97 27.47 4.28
C LEU A 11 -21.21 28.08 4.99
N SER A 12 -22.20 27.25 5.33
CA SER A 12 -23.35 27.69 6.14
C SER A 12 -22.91 28.14 7.52
N GLN A 13 -22.06 27.40 8.19
CA GLN A 13 -21.49 27.81 9.49
C GLN A 13 -20.73 29.15 9.36
N LEU A 14 -19.89 29.26 8.35
CA LEU A 14 -19.13 30.50 8.07
C LEU A 14 -20.03 31.71 7.88
N TYR A 15 -21.11 31.57 7.12
CA TYR A 15 -22.12 32.63 6.95
C TYR A 15 -22.76 33.03 8.28
N HIS A 16 -23.14 32.06 9.12
CA HIS A 16 -23.74 32.34 10.42
C HIS A 16 -22.75 33.00 11.40
N GLU A 17 -21.49 32.61 11.40
CA GLU A 17 -20.46 33.28 12.21
C GLU A 17 -20.23 34.73 11.75
N HIS A 18 -20.18 34.96 10.44
CA HIS A 18 -20.10 36.32 9.89
C HIS A 18 -21.30 37.20 10.31
N LYS A 19 -22.53 36.64 10.29
CA LYS A 19 -23.75 37.34 10.76
C LYS A 19 -23.69 37.70 12.25
N ARG A 20 -22.92 36.96 13.04
CA ARG A 20 -22.70 37.26 14.47
C ARG A 20 -21.54 38.24 14.71
N GLY A 21 -20.90 38.74 13.65
CA GLY A 21 -19.71 39.59 13.74
C GLY A 21 -18.43 38.85 14.09
N VAL A 22 -18.41 37.53 14.02
CA VAL A 22 -17.21 36.72 14.27
C VAL A 22 -16.36 36.66 13.00
N ARG A 23 -15.08 36.97 13.12
CA ARG A 23 -14.10 36.79 12.03
C ARG A 23 -13.69 35.33 11.97
N ALA A 24 -14.38 34.58 11.15
CA ALA A 24 -14.07 33.17 10.88
C ALA A 24 -13.45 33.04 9.49
N GLY A 25 -12.61 32.03 9.30
CA GLY A 25 -12.01 31.65 8.03
C GLY A 25 -12.47 30.29 7.58
N TYR A 26 -12.21 29.96 6.32
CA TYR A 26 -12.43 28.64 5.73
C TYR A 26 -11.08 27.98 5.47
N ALA A 27 -10.88 26.78 5.99
CA ALA A 27 -9.71 25.99 5.69
C ALA A 27 -10.12 24.55 5.41
N LYS A 28 -9.49 23.93 4.43
CA LYS A 28 -9.64 22.53 4.06
C LYS A 28 -8.41 21.78 4.54
N PHE A 29 -8.61 20.81 5.43
CA PHE A 29 -7.52 19.94 5.86
C PHE A 29 -7.30 18.88 4.81
N GLU A 30 -6.10 18.84 4.26
CA GLU A 30 -5.67 17.89 3.23
C GLU A 30 -4.34 17.26 3.59
N THR A 31 -4.21 15.97 3.28
CA THR A 31 -2.98 15.24 3.45
C THR A 31 -2.18 15.16 2.15
N PHE A 32 -2.82 15.36 1.00
CA PHE A 32 -2.24 15.34 -0.33
C PHE A 32 -3.07 16.22 -1.29
N PRO A 33 -2.49 16.68 -2.40
CA PRO A 33 -1.07 16.65 -2.74
C PRO A 33 -0.21 17.48 -1.77
N ILE A 34 1.10 17.27 -1.79
CA ILE A 34 2.04 18.13 -1.06
C ILE A 34 2.40 19.29 -1.96
N TRP A 35 1.92 20.50 -1.62
CA TRP A 35 1.92 21.64 -2.53
C TRP A 35 3.31 22.21 -2.84
N ASN A 36 4.26 22.09 -1.91
CA ASN A 36 5.63 22.58 -2.05
C ASN A 36 6.61 21.56 -2.62
N LEU A 37 6.12 20.41 -3.12
CA LEU A 37 6.88 19.48 -3.94
C LEU A 37 6.55 19.69 -5.42
N PRO A 38 7.47 19.42 -6.35
CA PRO A 38 7.21 19.45 -7.78
C PRO A 38 6.02 18.56 -8.17
N LEU A 39 5.34 18.92 -9.27
CA LEU A 39 4.18 18.18 -9.78
C LEU A 39 4.51 16.70 -10.06
N ASP A 40 5.69 16.45 -10.62
CA ASP A 40 6.20 15.13 -10.99
C ASP A 40 6.93 14.41 -9.84
N HIS A 41 6.89 14.97 -8.63
CA HIS A 41 7.51 14.32 -7.49
C HIS A 41 6.82 13.01 -7.16
N PRO A 42 7.57 11.88 -6.95
CA PRO A 42 6.99 10.56 -6.72
C PRO A 42 5.95 10.50 -5.61
N VAL A 43 6.09 11.29 -4.55
CA VAL A 43 5.11 11.39 -3.46
C VAL A 43 3.76 11.88 -3.97
N ASN A 44 3.72 12.92 -4.80
CA ASN A 44 2.49 13.44 -5.39
C ASN A 44 1.90 12.46 -6.41
N LEU A 45 2.73 11.79 -7.20
CA LEU A 45 2.29 10.76 -8.15
C LEU A 45 1.75 9.49 -7.43
N ALA A 46 2.30 9.13 -6.29
CA ALA A 46 1.76 8.04 -5.46
C ALA A 46 0.35 8.36 -4.93
N TYR A 47 0.07 9.63 -4.63
CA TYR A 47 -1.28 10.06 -4.30
C TYR A 47 -2.25 9.88 -5.49
N GLU A 48 -1.85 10.26 -6.70
CA GLU A 48 -2.67 10.03 -7.91
C GLU A 48 -2.93 8.55 -8.15
N ALA A 49 -1.93 7.70 -7.93
CA ALA A 49 -2.11 6.25 -8.02
C ALA A 49 -3.09 5.72 -6.96
N ALA A 50 -3.07 6.29 -5.75
CA ALA A 50 -3.97 5.91 -4.67
C ALA A 50 -5.43 6.36 -4.89
N THR A 51 -5.65 7.36 -5.72
CA THR A 51 -6.96 7.94 -6.07
C THR A 51 -7.31 7.76 -7.55
N ALA A 52 -6.71 6.78 -8.20
CA ALA A 52 -6.90 6.53 -9.63
C ALA A 52 -8.37 6.24 -9.98
N ASP A 53 -9.11 5.59 -9.08
CA ASP A 53 -10.55 5.30 -9.17
C ASP A 53 -11.43 6.56 -9.05
N LEU A 54 -10.91 7.64 -8.47
CA LEU A 54 -11.63 8.92 -8.29
C LEU A 54 -11.34 9.94 -9.40
N ASN A 55 -10.44 9.63 -10.32
CA ASN A 55 -9.94 10.53 -11.36
C ASN A 55 -9.33 11.84 -10.82
N ASP A 56 -8.77 11.81 -9.61
CA ASP A 56 -8.00 12.93 -9.08
C ASP A 56 -6.68 13.05 -9.84
N VAL A 57 -6.38 14.26 -10.30
CA VAL A 57 -5.14 14.59 -11.02
C VAL A 57 -4.51 15.80 -10.35
N ASN A 58 -3.22 15.71 -10.07
CA ASN A 58 -2.46 16.85 -9.57
C ASN A 58 -2.22 17.85 -10.69
N MET A 59 -2.35 19.13 -10.37
CA MET A 59 -2.18 20.24 -11.30
C MET A 59 -1.46 21.39 -10.60
N ILE A 60 -0.77 22.21 -11.39
CA ILE A 60 -0.31 23.51 -10.89
C ILE A 60 -1.54 24.40 -10.62
N ASP A 61 -1.60 24.98 -9.42
CA ASP A 61 -2.64 25.95 -9.06
C ASP A 61 -2.43 27.25 -9.83
N SER A 62 -3.17 27.41 -10.93
CA SER A 62 -3.08 28.56 -11.81
C SER A 62 -3.53 29.86 -11.14
N PHE A 63 -4.42 29.77 -10.15
CA PHE A 63 -4.87 30.94 -9.38
C PHE A 63 -3.75 31.41 -8.44
N HIS A 64 -3.07 30.48 -7.78
CA HIS A 64 -1.95 30.80 -6.89
C HIS A 64 -0.77 31.38 -7.66
N LEU A 65 -0.44 30.75 -8.79
CA LEU A 65 0.59 31.26 -9.68
C LEU A 65 0.29 32.69 -10.17
N SER A 66 -0.97 32.93 -10.57
CA SER A 66 -1.37 34.26 -11.04
C SER A 66 -1.37 35.34 -9.94
N ALA A 67 -1.75 34.96 -8.71
CA ALA A 67 -1.85 35.90 -7.59
C ALA A 67 -0.49 36.23 -6.96
N TYR A 68 0.41 35.25 -6.88
CA TYR A 68 1.63 35.32 -6.07
C TYR A 68 2.93 35.04 -6.85
N GLY A 69 2.84 34.59 -8.09
CA GLY A 69 4.03 34.20 -8.88
C GLY A 69 4.74 32.93 -8.36
N VAL A 70 4.04 32.12 -7.55
CA VAL A 70 4.58 30.92 -6.90
C VAL A 70 3.85 29.69 -7.43
N GLU A 71 4.59 28.71 -7.90
CA GLU A 71 4.04 27.41 -8.30
C GLU A 71 3.71 26.58 -7.06
N THR A 72 2.50 26.06 -7.02
CA THR A 72 2.01 25.12 -6.01
C THR A 72 1.21 24.02 -6.66
N VAL A 73 1.23 22.83 -6.06
CA VAL A 73 0.50 21.67 -6.57
C VAL A 73 -0.81 21.52 -5.80
N ASN A 74 -1.90 21.40 -6.54
CA ASN A 74 -3.21 21.11 -6.00
C ASN A 74 -3.90 20.10 -6.92
N TYR A 75 -5.04 19.53 -6.55
CA TYR A 75 -5.72 18.62 -7.45
C TYR A 75 -6.85 19.31 -8.23
N ASN A 76 -7.15 18.75 -9.40
CA ASN A 76 -8.06 19.32 -10.38
C ASN A 76 -9.39 19.80 -9.78
N ARG A 77 -10.03 19.00 -8.92
CA ARG A 77 -11.35 19.33 -8.35
C ARG A 77 -11.35 20.61 -7.50
N ASP A 78 -10.27 20.88 -6.78
CA ASP A 78 -10.18 22.11 -5.98
C ASP A 78 -9.96 23.34 -6.85
N ILE A 79 -9.17 23.19 -7.92
CA ILE A 79 -8.95 24.24 -8.90
C ILE A 79 -10.25 24.57 -9.66
N GLU A 80 -10.97 23.54 -10.09
CA GLU A 80 -12.23 23.66 -10.83
C GLU A 80 -13.35 24.30 -10.00
N ILE A 81 -13.46 23.96 -8.69
CA ILE A 81 -14.52 24.50 -7.82
C ILE A 81 -14.20 25.89 -7.27
N PHE A 82 -12.93 26.31 -7.32
CA PHE A 82 -12.50 27.57 -6.69
C PHE A 82 -13.28 28.82 -7.17
N PRO A 83 -13.58 29.03 -8.46
CA PRO A 83 -14.37 30.19 -8.91
C PRO A 83 -15.73 30.29 -8.21
N VAL A 84 -16.38 29.14 -7.96
CA VAL A 84 -17.65 29.07 -7.25
C VAL A 84 -17.46 29.42 -5.77
N LEU A 85 -16.45 28.89 -5.12
CA LEU A 85 -16.12 29.19 -3.73
C LEU A 85 -15.77 30.68 -3.55
N ARG A 86 -14.95 31.22 -4.44
CA ARG A 86 -14.57 32.63 -4.43
C ARG A 86 -15.82 33.57 -4.52
N GLU A 87 -16.78 33.23 -5.36
CA GLU A 87 -18.04 33.99 -5.44
C GLU A 87 -18.88 33.83 -4.16
N MET A 88 -18.95 32.64 -3.56
CA MET A 88 -19.63 32.42 -2.28
C MET A 88 -18.99 33.26 -1.16
N PHE A 89 -17.68 33.32 -1.08
CA PHE A 89 -16.98 34.18 -0.09
C PHE A 89 -17.28 35.65 -0.34
N ARG A 90 -17.31 36.08 -1.60
CA ARG A 90 -17.69 37.44 -1.97
C ARG A 90 -19.10 37.79 -1.50
N GLN A 91 -20.05 36.87 -1.61
CA GLN A 91 -21.42 37.07 -1.12
C GLN A 91 -21.51 37.11 0.41
N ILE A 92 -20.63 36.37 1.10
CA ILE A 92 -20.62 36.34 2.58
C ILE A 92 -19.93 37.61 3.14
N TYR A 93 -18.75 37.96 2.61
CA TYR A 93 -17.86 38.97 3.19
C TYR A 93 -17.84 40.32 2.45
N GLY A 94 -18.43 40.39 1.26
CA GLY A 94 -18.28 41.53 0.35
C GLY A 94 -17.10 41.39 -0.63
N GLU A 95 -16.06 40.69 -0.22
CA GLU A 95 -14.90 40.33 -1.03
C GLU A 95 -14.43 38.90 -0.68
N SER A 96 -13.64 38.28 -1.54
CA SER A 96 -13.04 37.01 -1.20
C SER A 96 -11.71 37.21 -0.46
N PRO A 97 -11.54 36.64 0.75
CA PRO A 97 -10.26 36.69 1.45
C PRO A 97 -9.21 35.73 0.84
N TYR A 98 -9.61 34.90 -0.09
CA TYR A 98 -8.77 33.89 -0.73
C TYR A 98 -8.60 34.16 -2.22
N GLN A 99 -7.37 34.13 -2.72
CA GLN A 99 -7.02 34.33 -4.12
C GLN A 99 -6.85 33.02 -4.88
N SER A 100 -6.65 31.90 -4.16
CA SER A 100 -6.41 30.58 -4.72
C SER A 100 -6.97 29.46 -3.85
N PRO A 101 -7.16 28.25 -4.39
CA PRO A 101 -7.42 27.06 -3.58
C PRO A 101 -6.34 26.79 -2.54
N THR A 102 -5.09 27.06 -2.87
CA THR A 102 -3.92 26.89 -1.99
C THR A 102 -4.03 27.76 -0.72
N ASP A 103 -4.65 28.95 -0.79
CA ASP A 103 -4.86 29.80 0.39
C ASP A 103 -5.82 29.19 1.41
N MET A 104 -6.67 28.27 0.99
CA MET A 104 -7.71 27.67 1.84
C MET A 104 -7.27 26.38 2.53
N GLY A 105 -6.16 25.81 2.16
CA GLY A 105 -5.68 24.59 2.78
C GLY A 105 -4.48 24.03 2.04
N VAL A 106 -3.35 24.14 2.69
CA VAL A 106 -2.07 23.73 2.14
C VAL A 106 -1.49 22.58 2.94
N ASN A 107 -0.84 21.67 2.24
CA ASN A 107 0.01 20.66 2.83
C ASN A 107 1.48 21.01 2.56
N MET A 108 2.13 21.55 3.58
CA MET A 108 3.55 21.93 3.53
C MET A 108 4.48 20.83 4.06
N ALA A 109 4.03 19.58 4.14
CA ALA A 109 4.80 18.47 4.68
C ALA A 109 6.11 18.22 3.92
N GLY A 110 6.24 18.71 2.69
CA GLY A 110 7.50 18.67 1.96
C GLY A 110 8.68 19.33 2.70
N TYR A 111 8.42 20.33 3.53
CA TYR A 111 9.46 20.95 4.37
C TYR A 111 9.93 20.05 5.54
N CYS A 112 9.19 18.99 5.85
CA CYS A 112 9.52 18.03 6.90
C CYS A 112 10.31 16.83 6.35
N ILE A 113 10.53 16.75 5.05
CA ILE A 113 11.31 15.66 4.43
C ILE A 113 12.79 15.90 4.77
N VAL A 114 13.37 14.96 5.50
CA VAL A 114 14.80 14.98 5.87
C VAL A 114 15.66 14.10 4.95
N ASP A 115 15.04 13.10 4.32
CA ASP A 115 15.64 12.23 3.31
C ASP A 115 14.67 12.06 2.15
N ASP A 116 14.91 12.80 1.09
CA ASP A 116 14.01 12.83 -0.07
C ASP A 116 14.05 11.52 -0.86
N GLU A 117 15.21 10.86 -0.96
CA GLU A 117 15.33 9.62 -1.74
C GLU A 117 14.57 8.46 -1.08
N VAL A 118 14.57 8.39 0.25
CA VAL A 118 13.74 7.43 0.99
C VAL A 118 12.26 7.65 0.68
N CYS A 119 11.79 8.91 0.66
CA CYS A 119 10.41 9.24 0.32
C CYS A 119 10.08 8.90 -1.14
N ARG A 120 11.00 9.18 -2.06
CA ARG A 120 10.87 8.85 -3.49
C ARG A 120 10.77 7.34 -3.71
N GLU A 121 11.67 6.57 -3.09
CA GLU A 121 11.67 5.11 -3.26
C GLU A 121 10.40 4.49 -2.62
N ALA A 122 10.02 4.89 -1.43
CA ALA A 122 8.78 4.44 -0.81
C ALA A 122 7.55 4.73 -1.70
N SER A 123 7.54 5.88 -2.35
CA SER A 123 6.46 6.27 -3.27
C SER A 123 6.45 5.44 -4.55
N ARG A 124 7.62 5.14 -5.13
CA ARG A 124 7.74 4.23 -6.29
C ARG A 124 7.20 2.84 -5.93
N GLN A 125 7.57 2.32 -4.75
CA GLN A 125 7.08 1.02 -4.27
C GLN A 125 5.56 1.03 -4.00
N GLU A 126 5.00 2.12 -3.50
CA GLU A 126 3.55 2.27 -3.32
C GLU A 126 2.81 2.28 -4.66
N ILE A 127 3.31 2.96 -5.68
CA ILE A 127 2.72 2.96 -7.03
C ILE A 127 2.71 1.53 -7.60
N ILE A 128 3.81 0.79 -7.48
CA ILE A 128 3.87 -0.61 -7.93
C ILE A 128 2.90 -1.48 -7.12
N ARG A 129 2.76 -1.25 -5.83
CA ARG A 129 1.79 -1.95 -4.99
C ARG A 129 0.36 -1.71 -5.47
N ARG A 130 0.02 -0.46 -5.81
CA ARG A 130 -1.29 -0.08 -6.38
C ARG A 130 -1.54 -0.72 -7.74
N TYR A 131 -0.50 -0.81 -8.58
CA TYR A 131 -0.57 -1.54 -9.84
C TYR A 131 -1.01 -2.98 -9.65
N TYR A 132 -0.36 -3.74 -8.76
CA TYR A 132 -0.74 -5.12 -8.47
C TYR A 132 -2.14 -5.23 -7.86
N GLU A 133 -2.52 -4.32 -6.99
CA GLU A 133 -3.87 -4.27 -6.42
C GLU A 133 -4.93 -4.03 -7.51
N SER A 134 -4.69 -3.10 -8.44
CA SER A 134 -5.57 -2.83 -9.57
C SER A 134 -5.66 -4.03 -10.52
N LEU A 135 -4.56 -4.75 -10.77
CA LEU A 135 -4.58 -6.01 -11.55
C LEU A 135 -5.50 -7.06 -10.91
N ILE A 136 -5.40 -7.26 -9.60
CA ILE A 136 -6.27 -8.20 -8.87
C ILE A 136 -7.73 -7.76 -8.95
N ARG A 137 -8.02 -6.48 -8.68
CA ARG A 137 -9.37 -5.93 -8.76
C ARG A 137 -9.96 -6.03 -10.17
N ARG A 138 -9.14 -5.86 -11.21
CA ARG A 138 -9.55 -6.04 -12.60
C ARG A 138 -9.86 -7.51 -12.92
N ALA A 139 -9.05 -8.44 -12.44
CA ALA A 139 -9.33 -9.88 -12.56
C ALA A 139 -10.65 -10.27 -11.89
N ASP A 140 -11.01 -9.58 -10.79
CA ASP A 140 -12.28 -9.71 -10.07
C ASP A 140 -13.42 -8.86 -10.65
N GLN A 141 -13.20 -8.18 -11.79
CA GLN A 141 -14.17 -7.28 -12.44
C GLN A 141 -14.64 -6.13 -11.54
N SER A 142 -13.83 -5.72 -10.57
CA SER A 142 -14.14 -4.66 -9.59
C SER A 142 -13.35 -3.36 -9.82
N ALA A 143 -12.45 -3.31 -10.80
CA ALA A 143 -11.74 -2.11 -11.24
C ALA A 143 -11.95 -1.85 -12.73
N SER A 144 -11.91 -0.58 -13.13
CA SER A 144 -12.01 -0.18 -14.55
C SER A 144 -10.67 -0.38 -15.26
N ALA A 145 -10.72 -0.42 -16.60
CA ALA A 145 -9.51 -0.41 -17.42
C ALA A 145 -8.76 0.93 -17.29
N ASP A 146 -9.49 2.02 -17.10
CA ASP A 146 -8.93 3.38 -17.00
C ASP A 146 -8.11 3.55 -15.73
N GLU A 147 -8.52 2.93 -14.61
CA GLU A 147 -7.76 2.93 -13.35
C GLU A 147 -6.37 2.30 -13.55
N LEU A 148 -6.31 1.12 -14.15
CA LEU A 148 -5.05 0.44 -14.42
C LEU A 148 -4.18 1.23 -15.38
N PHE A 149 -4.76 1.73 -16.48
CA PHE A 149 -4.05 2.54 -17.46
C PHE A 149 -3.42 3.79 -16.83
N LYS A 150 -4.16 4.46 -15.94
CA LYS A 150 -3.63 5.63 -15.21
C LYS A 150 -2.41 5.25 -14.36
N ILE A 151 -2.47 4.16 -13.63
CA ILE A 151 -1.34 3.70 -12.79
C ILE A 151 -0.13 3.32 -13.68
N GLU A 152 -0.35 2.62 -14.80
CA GLU A 152 0.70 2.29 -15.77
C GLU A 152 1.36 3.55 -16.36
N PHE A 153 0.56 4.58 -16.65
CA PHE A 153 1.08 5.86 -17.12
C PHE A 153 1.98 6.54 -16.07
N LEU A 154 1.56 6.56 -14.80
CA LEU A 154 2.38 7.09 -13.70
C LEU A 154 3.70 6.30 -13.53
N MET A 155 3.64 4.97 -13.67
CA MET A 155 4.84 4.13 -13.65
C MET A 155 5.79 4.47 -14.80
N GLN A 156 5.25 4.71 -16.00
CA GLN A 156 6.04 5.12 -17.15
C GLN A 156 6.72 6.48 -16.94
N GLN A 157 6.01 7.46 -16.37
CA GLN A 157 6.58 8.77 -16.04
C GLN A 157 7.78 8.65 -15.09
N LEU A 158 7.73 7.73 -14.14
CA LEU A 158 8.80 7.49 -13.17
C LEU A 158 9.89 6.53 -13.68
N GLY A 159 9.74 5.96 -14.87
CA GLY A 159 10.67 4.97 -15.41
C GLY A 159 10.74 3.67 -14.60
N ILE A 160 9.65 3.33 -13.89
CA ILE A 160 9.55 2.11 -13.06
C ILE A 160 8.67 1.05 -13.75
N THR A 161 8.92 -0.20 -13.41
CA THR A 161 8.18 -1.36 -13.88
C THR A 161 7.73 -2.22 -12.68
N PRO A 162 6.82 -3.18 -12.86
CA PRO A 162 6.48 -4.13 -11.79
C PRO A 162 7.71 -4.86 -11.22
N ARG A 163 8.74 -5.09 -12.07
CA ARG A 163 10.01 -5.72 -11.68
C ARG A 163 10.96 -4.81 -10.88
N SER A 164 10.68 -3.49 -10.83
CA SER A 164 11.40 -2.58 -9.94
C SER A 164 11.12 -2.88 -8.46
N ARG A 165 10.07 -3.65 -8.16
CA ARG A 165 9.88 -4.27 -6.86
C ARG A 165 10.71 -5.56 -6.80
N ARG A 166 11.84 -5.54 -6.08
CA ARG A 166 12.86 -6.59 -6.10
C ARG A 166 12.30 -7.96 -5.68
N CYS A 167 11.45 -8.01 -4.65
CA CYS A 167 10.78 -9.26 -4.25
C CYS A 167 9.85 -9.80 -5.35
N ALA A 168 9.19 -8.93 -6.16
CA ALA A 168 8.36 -9.39 -7.27
C ALA A 168 9.22 -10.01 -8.38
N ALA A 169 10.31 -9.36 -8.77
CA ALA A 169 11.25 -9.91 -9.73
C ALA A 169 11.76 -11.28 -9.27
N ALA A 170 12.23 -11.38 -8.02
CA ALA A 170 12.80 -12.61 -7.45
C ALA A 170 11.78 -13.76 -7.37
N ALA A 171 10.54 -13.49 -6.94
CA ALA A 171 9.48 -14.49 -6.85
C ALA A 171 9.10 -15.05 -8.23
N CYS A 172 8.92 -14.16 -9.23
CA CYS A 172 8.54 -14.54 -10.59
C CYS A 172 9.66 -15.29 -11.30
N ASP A 173 10.92 -14.87 -11.17
CA ASP A 173 12.08 -15.56 -11.75
C ASP A 173 12.27 -16.94 -11.11
N ALA A 174 12.11 -17.04 -9.79
CA ALA A 174 12.18 -18.32 -9.09
C ALA A 174 11.05 -19.28 -9.51
N ALA A 175 9.84 -18.76 -9.72
CA ALA A 175 8.71 -19.54 -10.18
C ALA A 175 8.91 -20.03 -11.62
N ALA A 176 9.38 -19.17 -12.52
CA ALA A 176 9.69 -19.54 -13.91
C ALA A 176 10.78 -20.62 -13.98
N ALA A 177 11.85 -20.49 -13.18
CA ALA A 177 12.95 -21.44 -13.15
C ALA A 177 12.58 -22.82 -12.57
N ARG A 178 11.64 -22.85 -11.60
CA ARG A 178 11.28 -24.07 -10.86
C ARG A 178 9.99 -24.73 -11.33
N GLY A 179 9.17 -24.05 -12.13
CA GLY A 179 7.86 -24.53 -12.58
C GLY A 179 6.81 -24.69 -11.47
N VAL A 180 7.03 -24.05 -10.31
CA VAL A 180 6.12 -24.05 -9.16
C VAL A 180 5.95 -22.64 -8.61
N SER A 181 4.84 -22.40 -7.91
CA SER A 181 4.60 -21.10 -7.27
C SER A 181 5.68 -20.79 -6.23
N CYS A 182 6.18 -19.56 -6.28
CA CYS A 182 7.19 -19.04 -5.36
C CYS A 182 6.72 -17.71 -4.73
N ALA A 183 7.25 -17.45 -3.55
CA ALA A 183 7.14 -16.16 -2.90
C ALA A 183 8.53 -15.64 -2.51
N ALA A 184 8.68 -14.32 -2.45
CA ALA A 184 9.90 -13.69 -1.98
C ALA A 184 9.57 -12.60 -0.97
N ILE A 185 10.43 -12.47 0.04
CA ILE A 185 10.42 -11.35 0.99
C ILE A 185 11.72 -10.57 0.85
N GLU A 186 11.62 -9.28 0.74
CA GLU A 186 12.71 -8.34 0.90
C GLU A 186 12.69 -7.84 2.33
N LEU A 187 13.74 -8.15 3.10
CA LEU A 187 13.86 -7.77 4.49
C LEU A 187 14.16 -6.28 4.62
N SER A 188 13.55 -5.62 5.59
CA SER A 188 13.70 -4.18 5.80
C SER A 188 15.06 -3.79 6.39
N ASP A 189 15.74 -4.71 7.11
CA ASP A 189 16.98 -4.41 7.83
C ASP A 189 18.17 -4.21 6.89
N ASP A 190 18.32 -5.07 5.87
CA ASP A 190 19.48 -5.09 4.97
C ASP A 190 19.12 -5.19 3.48
N GLY A 191 17.82 -5.29 3.16
CA GLY A 191 17.34 -5.46 1.80
C GLY A 191 17.63 -6.84 1.19
N SER A 192 18.01 -7.84 1.99
CA SER A 192 18.22 -9.20 1.50
C SER A 192 16.90 -9.82 1.03
N ILE A 193 17.01 -10.69 0.01
CA ILE A 193 15.86 -11.39 -0.58
C ILE A 193 15.83 -12.83 -0.11
N VAL A 194 14.76 -13.18 0.57
CA VAL A 194 14.48 -14.55 1.00
C VAL A 194 13.40 -15.17 0.11
N LEU A 195 13.61 -16.40 -0.33
CA LEU A 195 12.70 -17.13 -1.21
C LEU A 195 11.98 -18.26 -0.48
N GLY A 196 10.74 -18.51 -0.86
CA GLY A 196 9.97 -19.71 -0.50
C GLY A 196 9.27 -20.27 -1.72
N LYS A 197 9.17 -21.59 -1.81
CA LYS A 197 8.47 -22.28 -2.90
C LYS A 197 7.36 -23.17 -2.36
N THR A 198 6.37 -23.42 -3.19
CA THR A 198 5.37 -24.47 -2.94
C THR A 198 6.05 -25.83 -2.77
N SER A 199 5.61 -26.57 -1.78
CA SER A 199 5.98 -27.97 -1.51
C SER A 199 4.74 -28.83 -1.25
N ASP A 200 4.91 -30.11 -0.98
CA ASP A 200 3.80 -30.98 -0.59
C ASP A 200 3.20 -30.60 0.78
N LEU A 201 3.96 -29.90 1.60
CA LEU A 201 3.58 -29.52 2.97
C LEU A 201 3.09 -28.10 3.09
N LEU A 202 3.70 -27.15 2.37
CA LEU A 202 3.54 -25.70 2.58
C LEU A 202 3.22 -24.99 1.27
N GLY A 203 2.35 -24.00 1.35
CA GLY A 203 2.22 -22.99 0.31
C GLY A 203 3.44 -22.05 0.26
N PRO A 204 3.63 -21.28 -0.85
CA PRO A 204 4.84 -20.50 -1.05
C PRO A 204 5.03 -19.42 0.00
N CYS A 205 3.93 -18.80 0.47
CA CYS A 205 3.98 -17.76 1.52
C CYS A 205 4.31 -18.34 2.89
N ALA A 206 3.77 -19.52 3.23
CA ALA A 206 4.13 -20.21 4.46
C ALA A 206 5.63 -20.58 4.48
N ALA A 207 6.14 -21.09 3.35
CA ALA A 207 7.55 -21.43 3.21
C ALA A 207 8.47 -20.20 3.33
N VAL A 208 8.14 -19.08 2.65
CA VAL A 208 8.98 -17.89 2.70
C VAL A 208 8.97 -17.23 4.08
N ILE A 209 7.84 -17.25 4.81
CA ILE A 209 7.79 -16.76 6.20
C ILE A 209 8.72 -17.55 7.11
N LEU A 210 8.71 -18.88 7.04
CA LEU A 210 9.64 -19.68 7.86
C LEU A 210 11.10 -19.41 7.50
N ASN A 211 11.42 -19.28 6.23
CA ASN A 211 12.78 -18.94 5.78
C ASN A 211 13.20 -17.55 6.23
N ALA A 212 12.32 -16.55 6.13
CA ALA A 212 12.58 -15.18 6.60
C ALA A 212 12.78 -15.15 8.12
N LEU A 213 11.99 -15.90 8.88
CA LEU A 213 12.18 -15.99 10.33
C LEU A 213 13.51 -16.64 10.71
N LYS A 214 13.96 -17.65 9.94
CA LYS A 214 15.30 -18.23 10.13
C LYS A 214 16.40 -17.21 9.90
N GLU A 215 16.33 -16.47 8.79
CA GLU A 215 17.29 -15.44 8.44
C GLU A 215 17.35 -14.35 9.53
N LEU A 216 16.19 -13.76 9.88
CA LEU A 216 16.06 -12.71 10.90
C LEU A 216 16.49 -13.15 12.30
N ALA A 217 16.42 -14.45 12.60
CA ALA A 217 16.82 -15.01 13.88
C ALA A 217 18.26 -15.58 13.86
N GLY A 218 18.96 -15.60 12.71
CA GLY A 218 20.26 -16.23 12.56
C GLY A 218 20.20 -17.73 12.88
N ILE A 219 19.22 -18.43 12.31
CA ILE A 219 19.02 -19.90 12.45
C ILE A 219 19.47 -20.56 11.16
N ASP A 220 20.20 -21.66 11.28
CA ASP A 220 20.62 -22.46 10.13
C ASP A 220 19.41 -22.89 9.29
N HIS A 221 19.49 -22.70 7.98
CA HIS A 221 18.43 -23.02 7.03
C HIS A 221 18.08 -24.51 7.00
N GLU A 222 19.04 -25.39 7.27
CA GLU A 222 18.82 -26.84 7.32
C GLU A 222 18.09 -27.31 8.58
N LEU A 223 18.03 -26.47 9.63
CA LEU A 223 17.40 -26.83 10.90
C LEU A 223 15.86 -26.80 10.75
N PRO A 224 15.14 -27.92 11.00
CA PRO A 224 13.68 -27.92 10.96
C PRO A 224 13.09 -27.15 12.15
N LEU A 225 12.23 -26.16 11.87
CA LEU A 225 11.52 -25.39 12.89
C LEU A 225 10.26 -26.09 13.41
N ILE A 226 9.59 -26.85 12.53
CA ILE A 226 8.31 -27.49 12.82
C ILE A 226 8.51 -28.98 12.80
N SER A 227 8.10 -29.67 13.85
CA SER A 227 8.18 -31.13 13.91
C SER A 227 7.07 -31.80 13.08
N PRO A 228 7.32 -32.99 12.49
CA PRO A 228 6.27 -33.76 11.83
C PRO A 228 5.06 -34.03 12.73
N SER A 229 5.27 -34.25 14.01
CA SER A 229 4.22 -34.47 14.99
C SER A 229 3.29 -33.27 15.19
N ALA A 230 3.72 -32.06 14.84
CA ALA A 230 2.88 -30.85 14.82
C ALA A 230 2.17 -30.66 13.47
N LEU A 231 2.79 -31.08 12.35
CA LEU A 231 2.23 -30.90 11.01
C LEU A 231 1.12 -31.92 10.69
N GLU A 232 1.37 -33.20 10.95
CA GLU A 232 0.46 -34.30 10.58
C GLU A 232 -0.96 -34.15 11.15
N PRO A 233 -1.16 -33.80 12.45
CA PRO A 233 -2.51 -33.60 12.99
C PRO A 233 -3.26 -32.45 12.30
N ILE A 234 -2.59 -31.36 11.94
CA ILE A 234 -3.19 -30.23 11.27
C ILE A 234 -3.63 -30.59 9.84
N GLN A 235 -2.75 -31.29 9.09
CA GLN A 235 -3.08 -31.77 7.75
C GLN A 235 -4.26 -32.76 7.78
N LYS A 236 -4.27 -33.69 8.74
CA LYS A 236 -5.34 -34.66 8.92
C LYS A 236 -6.67 -33.97 9.25
N LEU A 237 -6.64 -33.00 10.16
CA LEU A 237 -7.82 -32.20 10.49
C LEU A 237 -8.37 -31.48 9.24
N LYS A 238 -7.48 -30.84 8.47
CA LYS A 238 -7.81 -30.09 7.27
C LYS A 238 -8.41 -30.97 6.17
N THR A 239 -7.81 -32.12 5.89
CA THR A 239 -8.20 -32.97 4.77
C THR A 239 -9.35 -33.91 5.12
N MET A 240 -9.26 -34.58 6.27
CA MET A 240 -10.24 -35.63 6.64
C MET A 240 -11.52 -35.05 7.27
N TYR A 241 -11.39 -34.01 8.12
CA TYR A 241 -12.54 -33.51 8.86
C TYR A 241 -13.15 -32.25 8.22
N PHE A 242 -12.33 -31.37 7.66
CA PHE A 242 -12.83 -30.15 6.97
C PHE A 242 -13.04 -30.35 5.46
N GLY A 243 -12.65 -31.51 4.92
CA GLY A 243 -12.86 -31.85 3.51
C GLY A 243 -12.03 -31.02 2.51
N SER A 244 -10.94 -30.39 2.95
CA SER A 244 -10.05 -29.67 2.06
C SER A 244 -9.34 -30.63 1.11
N ARG A 245 -9.35 -30.31 -0.18
CA ARG A 245 -8.58 -31.08 -1.19
C ARG A 245 -7.11 -30.75 -1.19
N ASN A 246 -6.72 -29.62 -0.60
CA ASN A 246 -5.34 -29.16 -0.54
C ASN A 246 -4.74 -29.48 0.84
N PRO A 247 -3.78 -30.40 0.96
CA PRO A 247 -3.15 -30.73 2.22
C PRO A 247 -2.11 -29.68 2.67
N ARG A 248 -1.65 -28.80 1.78
CA ARG A 248 -0.64 -27.78 2.08
C ARG A 248 -1.14 -26.82 3.15
N LEU A 249 -0.30 -26.51 4.11
CA LEU A 249 -0.64 -25.52 5.14
C LEU A 249 -0.58 -24.10 4.59
N HIS A 250 -1.57 -23.31 4.96
CA HIS A 250 -1.57 -21.84 4.80
C HIS A 250 -0.64 -21.20 5.84
N THR A 251 -0.42 -19.90 5.68
CA THR A 251 0.49 -19.14 6.56
C THR A 251 0.05 -19.20 8.03
N ASP A 252 -1.23 -19.03 8.32
CA ASP A 252 -1.78 -19.08 9.68
C ASP A 252 -1.64 -20.48 10.31
N GLU A 253 -1.99 -21.54 9.58
CA GLU A 253 -1.83 -22.94 10.02
C GLU A 253 -0.35 -23.25 10.31
N THR A 254 0.56 -22.74 9.48
CA THR A 254 2.00 -22.90 9.66
C THR A 254 2.52 -22.18 10.90
N LEU A 255 2.02 -20.97 11.18
CA LEU A 255 2.39 -20.22 12.39
C LEU A 255 1.85 -20.88 13.66
N ILE A 256 0.67 -21.50 13.61
CA ILE A 256 0.15 -22.32 14.70
C ILE A 256 1.06 -23.54 14.95
N ALA A 257 1.46 -24.25 13.88
CA ALA A 257 2.36 -25.38 13.99
C ALA A 257 3.74 -24.98 14.54
N LEU A 258 4.25 -23.82 14.14
CA LEU A 258 5.48 -23.22 14.67
C LEU A 258 5.36 -22.94 16.19
N SER A 259 4.24 -22.34 16.60
CA SER A 259 3.95 -22.04 18.01
C SER A 259 3.88 -23.32 18.86
N ILE A 260 3.26 -24.38 18.35
CA ILE A 260 3.23 -25.68 19.05
C ILE A 260 4.66 -26.24 19.17
N SER A 261 5.44 -26.17 18.08
CA SER A 261 6.82 -26.67 18.06
C SER A 261 7.75 -25.90 19.01
N ALA A 262 7.50 -24.62 19.22
CA ALA A 262 8.30 -23.77 20.09
C ALA A 262 8.32 -24.22 21.56
N SER A 263 7.29 -24.96 22.00
CA SER A 263 7.24 -25.52 23.37
C SER A 263 8.38 -26.52 23.66
N THR A 264 8.96 -27.14 22.63
CA THR A 264 10.00 -28.17 22.75
C THR A 264 11.22 -27.92 21.87
N ASN A 265 11.16 -26.97 20.96
CA ASN A 265 12.23 -26.63 20.03
C ASN A 265 12.68 -25.16 20.24
N PRO A 266 13.87 -24.93 20.84
CA PRO A 266 14.39 -23.59 21.07
C PRO A 266 14.59 -22.77 19.79
N ALA A 267 14.89 -23.42 18.64
CA ALA A 267 15.00 -22.71 17.36
C ALA A 267 13.64 -22.19 16.88
N ALA A 268 12.57 -22.97 17.09
CA ALA A 268 11.22 -22.50 16.80
C ALA A 268 10.81 -21.32 17.68
N GLN A 269 11.18 -21.33 18.97
CA GLN A 269 10.96 -20.18 19.86
C GLN A 269 11.71 -18.94 19.38
N LYS A 270 13.01 -19.11 19.05
CA LYS A 270 13.84 -18.01 18.53
C LYS A 270 13.26 -17.43 17.21
N ALA A 271 12.70 -18.27 16.35
CA ALA A 271 12.02 -17.84 15.13
C ALA A 271 10.74 -17.02 15.45
N LEU A 272 9.92 -17.45 16.42
CA LEU A 272 8.75 -16.69 16.88
C LEU A 272 9.13 -15.31 17.46
N ASP A 273 10.21 -15.26 18.24
CA ASP A 273 10.71 -14.02 18.83
C ASP A 273 11.17 -13.01 17.75
N ALA A 274 11.56 -13.50 16.57
CA ALA A 274 11.93 -12.66 15.42
C ALA A 274 10.72 -12.14 14.61
N MET A 275 9.50 -12.62 14.89
CA MET A 275 8.29 -12.26 14.11
C MET A 275 8.03 -10.74 14.02
N PRO A 276 8.24 -9.91 15.04
CA PRO A 276 8.06 -8.47 14.93
C PRO A 276 8.95 -7.80 13.86
N LYS A 277 10.08 -8.40 13.49
CA LYS A 277 10.99 -7.89 12.46
C LYS A 277 10.45 -8.08 11.02
N LEU A 278 9.37 -8.84 10.84
CA LEU A 278 8.67 -8.95 9.55
C LEU A 278 7.88 -7.68 9.19
N ARG A 279 7.64 -6.81 10.16
CA ARG A 279 6.92 -5.56 9.92
C ARG A 279 7.65 -4.71 8.88
N ASP A 280 6.87 -4.15 7.96
CA ASP A 280 7.32 -3.28 6.86
C ASP A 280 8.20 -3.98 5.79
N CYS A 281 8.51 -5.28 5.94
CA CYS A 281 9.13 -6.06 4.88
C CYS A 281 8.18 -6.17 3.68
N GLN A 282 8.76 -6.22 2.48
CA GLN A 282 8.01 -6.33 1.25
C GLN A 282 7.90 -7.79 0.83
N LEU A 283 6.68 -8.25 0.54
CA LEU A 283 6.43 -9.61 0.07
C LEU A 283 5.76 -9.61 -1.29
N HIS A 284 6.19 -10.50 -2.18
CA HIS A 284 5.48 -10.81 -3.41
C HIS A 284 5.29 -12.32 -3.60
N CYS A 285 4.14 -12.70 -4.12
CA CYS A 285 3.82 -14.07 -4.49
C CYS A 285 3.54 -14.18 -5.99
N SER A 286 4.17 -15.15 -6.66
CA SER A 286 4.04 -15.39 -8.11
C SER A 286 2.68 -15.95 -8.55
N ASN A 287 1.77 -16.16 -7.62
CA ASN A 287 0.39 -16.55 -7.87
C ASN A 287 -0.56 -15.83 -6.92
N ARG A 288 -1.85 -15.90 -7.22
CA ARG A 288 -2.89 -15.31 -6.39
C ARG A 288 -2.99 -16.01 -5.05
N LEU A 289 -2.95 -15.23 -3.98
CA LEU A 289 -3.06 -15.69 -2.60
C LEU A 289 -4.51 -15.99 -2.22
N SER A 290 -4.66 -16.95 -1.30
CA SER A 290 -5.92 -17.13 -0.58
C SER A 290 -6.23 -15.90 0.28
N LYS A 291 -7.52 -15.68 0.57
CA LYS A 291 -7.93 -14.59 1.46
C LYS A 291 -7.33 -14.75 2.86
N VAL A 292 -7.17 -15.99 3.33
CA VAL A 292 -6.60 -16.30 4.64
C VAL A 292 -5.14 -15.90 4.70
N ASP A 293 -4.33 -16.32 3.72
CA ASP A 293 -2.91 -15.93 3.64
C ASP A 293 -2.75 -14.41 3.57
N LEU A 294 -3.51 -13.74 2.69
CA LEU A 294 -3.42 -12.29 2.53
C LEU A 294 -3.73 -11.54 3.84
N VAL A 295 -4.78 -11.94 4.56
CA VAL A 295 -5.16 -11.33 5.84
C VAL A 295 -4.09 -11.57 6.90
N THR A 296 -3.55 -12.79 6.98
CA THR A 296 -2.50 -13.16 7.94
C THR A 296 -1.22 -12.37 7.69
N LEU A 297 -0.74 -12.32 6.45
CA LEU A 297 0.46 -11.57 6.08
C LEU A 297 0.34 -10.07 6.37
N ARG A 298 -0.82 -9.48 6.06
CA ARG A 298 -1.09 -8.06 6.37
C ARG A 298 -1.13 -7.80 7.87
N LYS A 299 -1.65 -8.72 8.69
CA LYS A 299 -1.63 -8.62 10.16
C LYS A 299 -0.22 -8.70 10.73
N LEU A 300 0.69 -9.41 10.08
CA LEU A 300 2.12 -9.41 10.42
C LEU A 300 2.82 -8.09 10.05
N GLY A 301 2.14 -7.19 9.36
CA GLY A 301 2.69 -5.88 8.96
C GLY A 301 3.43 -5.91 7.63
N LEU A 302 3.33 -6.99 6.84
CA LEU A 302 3.99 -7.12 5.54
C LEU A 302 3.28 -6.29 4.46
N GLN A 303 4.08 -5.70 3.56
CA GLN A 303 3.62 -5.02 2.35
C GLN A 303 3.47 -6.05 1.21
N VAL A 304 2.25 -6.57 1.06
CA VAL A 304 1.98 -7.75 0.22
C VAL A 304 1.53 -7.36 -1.18
N THR A 305 2.15 -7.97 -2.18
CA THR A 305 1.71 -7.96 -3.58
C THR A 305 1.66 -9.38 -4.14
N MET A 306 0.95 -9.60 -5.24
CA MET A 306 0.79 -10.93 -5.86
C MET A 306 0.42 -10.82 -7.33
N GLU A 307 0.72 -11.87 -8.09
CA GLU A 307 0.25 -12.02 -9.45
C GLU A 307 -1.25 -12.37 -9.48
N PRO A 308 -2.00 -11.96 -10.53
CA PRO A 308 -3.44 -12.24 -10.64
C PRO A 308 -3.75 -13.70 -11.02
N VAL A 309 -2.73 -14.51 -11.33
CA VAL A 309 -2.86 -15.89 -11.81
C VAL A 309 -3.05 -16.86 -10.64
N HIS A 310 -4.06 -17.72 -10.72
CA HIS A 310 -4.22 -18.80 -9.75
C HIS A 310 -3.18 -19.90 -9.92
N GLU A 311 -2.79 -20.55 -8.84
CA GLU A 311 -1.97 -21.76 -8.88
C GLU A 311 -2.72 -22.85 -9.69
N ARG A 312 -2.05 -23.43 -10.67
CA ARG A 312 -2.58 -24.51 -11.50
C ARG A 312 -2.62 -25.85 -10.75
#